data_f4b463b902d2f3b3bddfc8aae0e9f6ff
#
_entry.id   f4b463b902d2f3b3bddfc8aae0e9f6ff
#
_cell.length_a   1.000
_cell.length_b   1.000
_cell.length_c   1.000
_cell.angle_alpha   90.00
_cell.angle_beta   90.00
_cell.angle_gamma   90.00
#
_symmetry.space_group_name_H-M   'P 1'
#
loop_
_entity.id
_entity.type
_entity.pdbx_description
1 polymer ?
#
loop_
_entity_poly.entity_id
_entity_poly.type
_entity_poly.pdbx_seq_one_letter_code
_entity_poly.pdbx_strand_id
1 'polypeptide(L)'
;EAQLSRIAPLSYFVTNSPQPWQQAQQNLRQLAKLADNGPRAEEVMASLQQRLAVARQQAVRFKDKPIYLLHPLDTLHVLALGPGSLFFDVLALLDLPHTTPFAVGAQGYATLELEQLTQLAPGWLALLPAWPEIDLGPVLQSPLWHTLTRPDGHRLLPLPDGLSTEGGVLTAVRFAEALVKALKESNP
;
A
#
# COMPACT_ATOMS: atom_id res chain seq x y z
N GLU A 1 25.84 -6.61 14.82
CA GLU A 1 25.57 -8.06 14.60
C GLU A 1 26.42 -8.93 15.54
N ALA A 2 27.75 -8.84 15.46
CA ALA A 2 28.67 -9.69 16.25
C ALA A 2 28.48 -9.64 17.79
N GLN A 3 27.94 -8.56 18.33
CA GLN A 3 27.66 -8.46 19.77
C GLN A 3 26.35 -9.14 20.16
N LEU A 4 25.32 -9.00 19.35
CA LEU A 4 24.00 -9.60 19.60
C LEU A 4 24.03 -11.13 19.44
N SER A 5 24.77 -11.65 18.46
CA SER A 5 24.89 -13.10 18.24
C SER A 5 25.59 -13.85 19.39
N ARG A 6 26.29 -13.12 20.29
CA ARG A 6 26.85 -13.70 21.53
C ARG A 6 25.82 -13.86 22.65
N ILE A 7 24.67 -13.17 22.52
CA ILE A 7 23.63 -13.16 23.56
C ILE A 7 22.55 -14.17 23.20
N ALA A 8 22.12 -14.21 21.93
CA ALA A 8 21.06 -15.11 21.46
C ALA A 8 21.22 -15.41 19.96
N PRO A 9 20.61 -16.50 19.47
CA PRO A 9 20.46 -16.74 18.03
C PRO A 9 19.75 -15.57 17.34
N LEU A 10 20.27 -15.11 16.21
CA LEU A 10 19.69 -14.03 15.43
C LEU A 10 18.97 -14.59 14.20
N SER A 11 17.79 -14.09 13.93
CA SER A 11 17.04 -14.34 12.69
C SER A 11 16.78 -13.04 11.97
N TYR A 12 17.06 -13.02 10.67
CA TYR A 12 16.90 -11.87 9.81
C TYR A 12 15.72 -12.06 8.88
N PHE A 13 14.90 -11.02 8.74
CA PHE A 13 13.79 -10.98 7.81
C PHE A 13 14.08 -9.93 6.75
N VAL A 14 13.94 -10.31 5.48
CA VAL A 14 14.07 -9.39 4.38
C VAL A 14 12.78 -8.57 4.29
N THR A 15 12.90 -7.25 4.33
CA THR A 15 11.75 -6.33 4.19
C THR A 15 11.76 -5.58 2.88
N ASN A 16 12.94 -5.44 2.24
CA ASN A 16 13.08 -4.82 0.94
C ASN A 16 13.34 -5.89 -0.13
N SER A 17 12.40 -6.09 -1.03
CA SER A 17 12.44 -7.13 -2.06
C SER A 17 11.77 -6.60 -3.34
N PRO A 18 12.25 -6.97 -4.54
CA PRO A 18 11.55 -6.69 -5.79
C PRO A 18 10.21 -7.42 -5.91
N GLN A 19 9.93 -8.38 -5.02
CA GLN A 19 8.69 -9.15 -4.94
C GLN A 19 8.13 -9.12 -3.51
N PRO A 20 7.65 -7.97 -3.02
CA PRO A 20 7.28 -7.77 -1.62
C PRO A 20 6.21 -8.73 -1.10
N TRP A 21 5.20 -9.05 -1.91
CA TRP A 21 4.17 -10.01 -1.53
C TRP A 21 4.72 -11.42 -1.28
N GLN A 22 5.57 -11.91 -2.18
CA GLN A 22 6.19 -13.22 -2.00
C GLN A 22 7.14 -13.25 -0.79
N GLN A 23 7.90 -12.17 -0.62
CA GLN A 23 8.80 -12.02 0.53
C GLN A 23 8.03 -12.01 1.85
N ALA A 24 6.91 -11.29 1.91
CA ALA A 24 6.05 -11.26 3.10
C ALA A 24 5.52 -12.66 3.47
N GLN A 25 5.16 -13.47 2.48
CA GLN A 25 4.76 -14.87 2.71
C GLN A 25 5.90 -15.74 3.22
N GLN A 26 7.11 -15.58 2.66
CA GLN A 26 8.30 -16.30 3.11
C GLN A 26 8.66 -15.92 4.55
N ASN A 27 8.60 -14.62 4.88
CA ASN A 27 8.85 -14.13 6.23
C ASN A 27 7.86 -14.72 7.25
N LEU A 28 6.57 -14.81 6.90
CA LEU A 28 5.57 -15.45 7.76
C LEU A 28 5.91 -16.93 8.02
N ARG A 29 6.27 -17.69 6.98
CA ARG A 29 6.66 -19.11 7.13
C ARG A 29 7.94 -19.27 7.93
N GLN A 30 8.92 -18.40 7.71
CA GLN A 30 10.16 -18.41 8.48
C GLN A 30 9.89 -18.12 9.96
N LEU A 31 9.07 -17.12 10.28
CA LEU A 31 8.66 -16.81 11.65
C LEU A 31 7.94 -17.99 12.31
N ALA A 32 7.01 -18.61 11.59
CA ALA A 32 6.27 -19.77 12.10
C ALA A 32 7.19 -20.97 12.38
N LYS A 33 8.21 -21.20 11.53
CA LYS A 33 9.22 -22.24 11.76
C LYS A 33 10.03 -21.97 13.03
N LEU A 34 10.42 -20.70 13.26
CA LEU A 34 11.13 -20.31 14.48
C LEU A 34 10.28 -20.47 15.74
N ALA A 35 8.95 -20.34 15.61
CA ALA A 35 7.99 -20.49 16.70
C ALA A 35 7.45 -21.93 16.83
N ASP A 36 7.99 -22.90 16.07
CA ASP A 36 7.49 -24.28 15.98
C ASP A 36 5.98 -24.38 15.73
N ASN A 37 5.47 -23.50 14.86
CA ASN A 37 4.05 -23.35 14.58
C ASN A 37 3.72 -23.28 13.08
N GLY A 38 4.39 -24.12 12.29
CA GLY A 38 4.23 -24.20 10.83
C GLY A 38 2.79 -24.42 10.36
N PRO A 39 2.04 -25.40 10.91
CA PRO A 39 0.65 -25.64 10.51
C PRO A 39 -0.25 -24.40 10.67
N ARG A 40 -0.09 -23.64 11.74
CA ARG A 40 -0.85 -22.42 11.99
C ARG A 40 -0.57 -21.34 10.96
N ALA A 41 0.66 -21.22 10.48
CA ALA A 41 0.99 -20.26 9.42
C ALA A 41 0.27 -20.59 8.11
N GLU A 42 0.16 -21.85 7.73
CA GLU A 42 -0.55 -22.26 6.51
C GLU A 42 -2.07 -22.03 6.65
N GLU A 43 -2.66 -22.29 7.82
CA GLU A 43 -4.06 -21.93 8.10
C GLU A 43 -4.30 -20.42 7.96
N VAL A 44 -3.42 -19.59 8.55
CA VAL A 44 -3.49 -18.13 8.43
C VAL A 44 -3.34 -17.70 6.98
N MET A 45 -2.37 -18.27 6.25
CA MET A 45 -2.19 -17.97 4.82
C MET A 45 -3.43 -18.31 3.99
N ALA A 46 -4.02 -19.49 4.21
CA ALA A 46 -5.24 -19.90 3.50
C ALA A 46 -6.40 -18.91 3.77
N SER A 47 -6.59 -18.53 5.04
CA SER A 47 -7.60 -17.54 5.43
C SER A 47 -7.36 -16.18 4.75
N LEU A 48 -6.11 -15.69 4.75
CA LEU A 48 -5.76 -14.41 4.12
C LEU A 48 -5.92 -14.45 2.59
N GLN A 49 -5.59 -15.55 1.95
CA GLN A 49 -5.81 -15.74 0.51
C GLN A 49 -7.29 -15.75 0.16
N GLN A 50 -8.15 -16.37 0.99
CA GLN A 50 -9.59 -16.33 0.80
C GLN A 50 -10.15 -14.90 0.90
N ARG A 51 -9.72 -14.13 1.91
CA ARG A 51 -10.11 -12.71 2.07
C ARG A 51 -9.67 -11.88 0.86
N LEU A 52 -8.44 -12.09 0.39
CA LEU A 52 -7.93 -11.40 -0.81
C LEU A 52 -8.75 -11.75 -2.06
N ALA A 53 -9.13 -13.03 -2.22
CA ALA A 53 -9.99 -13.46 -3.33
C ALA A 53 -11.37 -12.78 -3.28
N VAL A 54 -11.98 -12.63 -2.10
CA VAL A 54 -13.23 -11.88 -1.92
C VAL A 54 -13.04 -10.41 -2.29
N ALA A 55 -11.96 -9.79 -1.81
CA ALA A 55 -11.64 -8.39 -2.15
C ALA A 55 -11.46 -8.21 -3.67
N ARG A 56 -10.75 -9.14 -4.33
CA ARG A 56 -10.58 -9.14 -5.80
C ARG A 56 -11.90 -9.23 -6.55
N GLN A 57 -12.81 -10.11 -6.14
CA GLN A 57 -14.15 -10.21 -6.75
C GLN A 57 -14.93 -8.90 -6.64
N GLN A 58 -14.82 -8.23 -5.50
CA GLN A 58 -15.48 -6.95 -5.24
C GLN A 58 -14.83 -5.78 -6.00
N ALA A 59 -13.55 -5.90 -6.35
CA ALA A 59 -12.79 -4.89 -7.09
C ALA A 59 -13.08 -4.85 -8.60
N VAL A 60 -13.69 -5.91 -9.17
CA VAL A 60 -13.89 -6.08 -10.62
C VAL A 60 -14.54 -4.88 -11.31
N ARG A 61 -15.45 -4.18 -10.63
CA ARG A 61 -16.18 -3.02 -11.17
C ARG A 61 -15.37 -1.71 -11.19
N PHE A 62 -14.15 -1.67 -10.66
CA PHE A 62 -13.34 -0.47 -10.52
C PHE A 62 -12.10 -0.48 -11.43
N LYS A 63 -12.21 -1.10 -12.60
CA LYS A 63 -11.10 -1.26 -13.55
C LYS A 63 -11.02 -0.17 -14.62
N ASP A 64 -11.84 0.86 -14.51
CA ASP A 64 -11.96 1.93 -15.51
C ASP A 64 -10.90 3.03 -15.37
N LYS A 65 -10.33 3.20 -14.18
CA LYS A 65 -9.39 4.29 -13.87
C LYS A 65 -8.18 3.79 -13.10
N PRO A 66 -6.99 4.37 -13.34
CA PRO A 66 -5.79 4.03 -12.59
C PRO A 66 -5.89 4.42 -11.11
N ILE A 67 -5.19 3.66 -10.26
CA ILE A 67 -5.06 3.94 -8.84
C ILE A 67 -3.61 4.33 -8.57
N TYR A 68 -3.43 5.50 -7.96
CA TYR A 68 -2.14 6.01 -7.50
C TYR A 68 -2.10 5.92 -5.98
N LEU A 69 -1.09 5.25 -5.45
CA LEU A 69 -0.90 5.09 -4.02
C LEU A 69 0.01 6.19 -3.50
N LEU A 70 -0.50 6.99 -2.61
CA LEU A 70 0.19 8.16 -2.09
C LEU A 70 0.30 8.09 -0.56
N HIS A 71 1.50 8.34 -0.04
CA HIS A 71 1.74 8.50 1.40
C HIS A 71 2.29 9.92 1.63
N PRO A 72 1.56 10.78 2.35
CA PRO A 72 2.01 12.14 2.61
C PRO A 72 3.30 12.17 3.43
N LEU A 73 4.29 12.95 3.00
CA LEU A 73 5.53 13.19 3.72
C LEU A 73 5.50 14.48 4.52
N ASP A 74 4.94 15.51 3.91
CA ASP A 74 4.78 16.85 4.48
C ASP A 74 3.68 17.60 3.70
N THR A 75 3.63 18.92 3.84
CA THR A 75 2.62 19.76 3.17
C THR A 75 2.90 20.00 1.68
N LEU A 76 4.03 19.58 1.15
CA LEU A 76 4.45 19.80 -0.23
C LEU A 76 4.77 18.50 -0.97
N HIS A 77 5.09 17.43 -0.26
CA HIS A 77 5.61 16.21 -0.82
C HIS A 77 4.80 14.98 -0.44
N VAL A 78 4.74 14.03 -1.37
CA VAL A 78 4.18 12.70 -1.16
C VAL A 78 5.16 11.63 -1.61
N LEU A 79 5.16 10.48 -0.94
CA LEU A 79 5.71 9.25 -1.51
C LEU A 79 4.66 8.63 -2.42
N ALA A 80 4.96 8.50 -3.68
CA ALA A 80 4.16 7.74 -4.62
C ALA A 80 4.71 6.31 -4.69
N LEU A 81 3.87 5.33 -4.31
CA LEU A 81 4.26 3.93 -4.25
C LEU A 81 4.12 3.30 -5.64
N GLY A 82 5.11 2.47 -5.99
CA GLY A 82 5.18 1.78 -7.27
C GLY A 82 5.75 0.36 -7.13
N PRO A 83 6.24 -0.23 -8.24
CA PRO A 83 6.86 -1.56 -8.24
C PRO A 83 7.94 -1.68 -7.16
N GLY A 84 7.91 -2.78 -6.39
CA GLY A 84 8.78 -2.99 -5.24
C GLY A 84 8.15 -2.56 -3.90
N SER A 85 6.95 -1.97 -3.89
CA SER A 85 6.17 -1.77 -2.66
C SER A 85 5.08 -2.84 -2.50
N LEU A 86 4.84 -3.26 -1.25
CA LEU A 86 3.85 -4.30 -0.95
C LEU A 86 2.43 -3.93 -1.41
N PHE A 87 2.02 -2.68 -1.24
CA PHE A 87 0.69 -2.23 -1.62
C PHE A 87 0.51 -2.13 -3.13
N PHE A 88 1.58 -1.88 -3.88
CA PHE A 88 1.51 -1.93 -5.34
C PHE A 88 1.31 -3.36 -5.85
N ASP A 89 1.97 -4.36 -5.24
CA ASP A 89 1.71 -5.77 -5.52
C ASP A 89 0.23 -6.13 -5.24
N VAL A 90 -0.36 -5.56 -4.19
CA VAL A 90 -1.78 -5.79 -3.88
C VAL A 90 -2.70 -5.26 -4.97
N LEU A 91 -2.41 -4.13 -5.61
CA LEU A 91 -3.21 -3.67 -6.75
C LEU A 91 -3.21 -4.69 -7.89
N ALA A 92 -2.04 -5.28 -8.18
CA ALA A 92 -1.93 -6.36 -9.16
C ALA A 92 -2.72 -7.62 -8.75
N LEU A 93 -2.66 -8.01 -7.47
CA LEU A 93 -3.41 -9.14 -6.93
C LEU A 93 -4.93 -8.93 -6.99
N LEU A 94 -5.41 -7.70 -6.87
CA LEU A 94 -6.81 -7.31 -7.02
C LEU A 94 -7.22 -7.15 -8.49
N ASP A 95 -6.28 -7.26 -9.44
CA ASP A 95 -6.49 -7.04 -10.87
C ASP A 95 -7.03 -5.61 -11.15
N LEU A 96 -6.58 -4.64 -10.37
CA LEU A 96 -6.91 -3.24 -10.51
C LEU A 96 -5.89 -2.52 -11.40
N PRO A 97 -6.32 -1.52 -12.21
CA PRO A 97 -5.42 -0.71 -13.00
C PRO A 97 -4.45 0.06 -12.10
N HIS A 98 -3.17 -0.15 -12.29
CA HIS A 98 -2.10 0.51 -11.56
C HIS A 98 -1.00 0.91 -12.52
N THR A 99 -0.45 2.08 -12.33
CA THR A 99 0.61 2.63 -13.17
C THR A 99 1.54 3.50 -12.35
N THR A 100 2.77 3.57 -12.77
CA THR A 100 3.79 4.47 -12.22
C THR A 100 4.34 5.33 -13.35
N PRO A 101 3.72 6.48 -13.66
CA PRO A 101 4.22 7.39 -14.69
C PRO A 101 5.47 8.17 -14.24
N PHE A 102 6.07 7.77 -13.13
CA PHE A 102 7.27 8.30 -12.51
C PHE A 102 8.28 7.18 -12.23
N ALA A 103 9.56 7.50 -12.23
CA ALA A 103 10.61 6.55 -11.88
C ALA A 103 10.61 6.29 -10.37
N VAL A 104 10.50 5.03 -9.97
CA VAL A 104 10.60 4.61 -8.58
C VAL A 104 12.01 4.13 -8.25
N GLY A 105 12.45 4.41 -7.02
CA GLY A 105 13.70 3.88 -6.49
C GLY A 105 13.62 2.38 -6.16
N ALA A 106 14.75 1.80 -5.74
CA ALA A 106 14.85 0.38 -5.39
C ALA A 106 13.93 -0.03 -4.20
N GLN A 107 13.46 0.93 -3.43
CA GLN A 107 12.54 0.70 -2.31
C GLN A 107 11.07 0.71 -2.73
N GLY A 108 10.75 0.88 -4.03
CA GLY A 108 9.39 0.85 -4.55
C GLY A 108 8.60 2.14 -4.36
N TYR A 109 9.26 3.30 -4.21
CA TYR A 109 8.59 4.60 -4.16
C TYR A 109 9.42 5.72 -4.80
N ALA A 110 8.73 6.81 -5.13
CA ALA A 110 9.30 8.07 -5.57
C ALA A 110 8.77 9.21 -4.69
N THR A 111 9.61 10.18 -4.37
CA THR A 111 9.14 11.45 -3.78
C THR A 111 8.68 12.36 -4.88
N LEU A 112 7.44 12.83 -4.79
CA LEU A 112 6.83 13.77 -5.72
C LEU A 112 6.41 15.04 -4.98
N GLU A 113 6.54 16.19 -5.66
CA GLU A 113 5.87 17.41 -5.25
C GLU A 113 4.37 17.31 -5.58
N LEU A 114 3.52 17.94 -4.77
CA LEU A 114 2.06 17.89 -5.00
C LEU A 114 1.65 18.41 -6.38
N GLU A 115 2.37 19.40 -6.93
CA GLU A 115 2.14 19.94 -8.25
C GLU A 115 2.32 18.88 -9.35
N GLN A 116 3.22 17.92 -9.16
CA GLN A 116 3.47 16.85 -10.15
C GLN A 116 2.26 15.92 -10.28
N LEU A 117 1.39 15.84 -9.26
CA LEU A 117 0.16 15.07 -9.33
C LEU A 117 -0.81 15.60 -10.39
N THR A 118 -0.72 16.89 -10.75
CA THR A 118 -1.55 17.51 -11.81
C THR A 118 -1.24 16.95 -13.20
N GLN A 119 -0.08 16.32 -13.37
CA GLN A 119 0.37 15.73 -14.64
C GLN A 119 -0.10 14.27 -14.79
N LEU A 120 -0.65 13.69 -13.74
CA LEU A 120 -1.17 12.32 -13.78
C LEU A 120 -2.49 12.27 -14.54
N ALA A 121 -2.74 11.17 -15.25
CA ALA A 121 -4.04 10.92 -15.85
C ALA A 121 -5.12 10.84 -14.75
N PRO A 122 -6.35 11.34 -15.00
CA PRO A 122 -7.43 11.27 -14.02
C PRO A 122 -7.64 9.85 -13.50
N GLY A 123 -7.72 9.71 -12.18
CA GLY A 123 -7.79 8.41 -11.53
C GLY A 123 -8.12 8.51 -10.04
N TRP A 124 -7.86 7.45 -9.32
CA TRP A 124 -8.05 7.39 -7.87
C TRP A 124 -6.74 7.73 -7.15
N LEU A 125 -6.77 8.70 -6.27
CA LEU A 125 -5.66 9.00 -5.35
C LEU A 125 -5.95 8.28 -4.02
N ALA A 126 -5.40 7.08 -3.85
CA ALA A 126 -5.50 6.33 -2.61
C ALA A 126 -4.49 6.90 -1.60
N LEU A 127 -5.01 7.71 -0.69
CA LEU A 127 -4.21 8.43 0.29
C LEU A 127 -4.04 7.58 1.54
N LEU A 128 -2.81 7.12 1.76
CA LEU A 128 -2.41 6.43 2.99
C LEU A 128 -2.39 7.43 4.15
N PRO A 129 -2.60 6.97 5.39
CA PRO A 129 -2.50 7.82 6.57
C PRO A 129 -1.13 8.52 6.61
N ALA A 130 -1.16 9.82 6.89
CA ALA A 130 0.07 10.56 7.19
C ALA A 130 0.66 10.12 8.55
N TRP A 131 1.92 10.43 8.77
CA TRP A 131 2.47 10.31 10.13
C TRP A 131 1.75 11.27 11.08
N PRO A 132 1.62 10.92 12.37
CA PRO A 132 0.83 11.70 13.34
C PRO A 132 1.25 13.17 13.47
N GLU A 133 2.51 13.47 13.13
CA GLU A 133 3.08 14.82 13.20
C GLU A 133 2.69 15.71 12.01
N ILE A 134 2.08 15.13 10.96
CA ILE A 134 1.73 15.83 9.73
C ILE A 134 0.27 16.22 9.74
N ASP A 135 0.00 17.53 9.84
CA ASP A 135 -1.34 18.08 9.62
C ASP A 135 -1.61 18.27 8.13
N LEU A 136 -2.45 17.43 7.57
CA LEU A 136 -2.89 17.53 6.18
C LEU A 136 -4.05 18.51 5.95
N GLY A 137 -4.65 19.06 6.99
CA GLY A 137 -5.78 20.00 6.88
C GLY A 137 -5.50 21.17 5.92
N PRO A 138 -4.38 21.90 6.07
CA PRO A 138 -4.01 22.98 5.16
C PRO A 138 -3.81 22.52 3.72
N VAL A 139 -3.24 21.33 3.50
CA VAL A 139 -3.01 20.76 2.16
C VAL A 139 -4.32 20.46 1.46
N LEU A 140 -5.20 19.73 2.14
CA LEU A 140 -6.50 19.31 1.61
C LEU A 140 -7.44 20.49 1.33
N GLN A 141 -7.21 21.65 1.97
CA GLN A 141 -7.94 22.90 1.75
C GLN A 141 -7.27 23.82 0.73
N SER A 142 -6.10 23.45 0.18
CA SER A 142 -5.35 24.29 -0.73
C SER A 142 -6.03 24.39 -2.12
N PRO A 143 -5.85 25.53 -2.85
CA PRO A 143 -6.34 25.65 -4.23
C PRO A 143 -5.80 24.56 -5.17
N LEU A 144 -4.58 24.09 -4.95
CA LEU A 144 -3.98 23.00 -5.71
C LEU A 144 -4.77 21.70 -5.51
N TRP A 145 -5.09 21.36 -4.26
CA TRP A 145 -5.86 20.14 -3.94
C TRP A 145 -7.26 20.19 -4.54
N HIS A 146 -7.93 21.34 -4.46
CA HIS A 146 -9.22 21.55 -5.12
C HIS A 146 -9.13 21.40 -6.65
N THR A 147 -8.00 21.79 -7.24
CA THR A 147 -7.78 21.61 -8.69
C THR A 147 -7.59 20.13 -9.04
N LEU A 148 -6.83 19.37 -8.22
CA LEU A 148 -6.61 17.94 -8.41
C LEU A 148 -7.90 17.13 -8.30
N THR A 149 -8.79 17.50 -7.38
CA THR A 149 -10.00 16.73 -7.03
C THR A 149 -11.28 17.27 -7.67
N ARG A 150 -11.19 17.97 -8.80
CA ARG A 150 -12.36 18.40 -9.59
C ARG A 150 -13.17 17.19 -10.07
N PRO A 151 -14.45 17.37 -10.43
CA PRO A 151 -15.32 16.26 -10.88
C PRO A 151 -14.77 15.46 -12.06
N ASP A 152 -14.01 16.11 -12.95
CA ASP A 152 -13.34 15.53 -14.12
C ASP A 152 -11.87 15.13 -13.85
N GLY A 153 -11.35 15.45 -12.66
CA GLY A 153 -9.98 15.17 -12.21
C GLY A 153 -9.84 13.86 -11.46
N HIS A 154 -9.00 13.90 -10.42
CA HIS A 154 -8.80 12.75 -9.53
C HIS A 154 -9.90 12.65 -8.48
N ARG A 155 -10.16 11.42 -8.03
CA ARG A 155 -10.99 11.14 -6.87
C ARG A 155 -10.15 10.69 -5.70
N LEU A 156 -10.34 11.31 -4.56
CA LEU A 156 -9.63 10.96 -3.33
C LEU A 156 -10.25 9.71 -2.70
N LEU A 157 -9.39 8.78 -2.32
CA LEU A 157 -9.72 7.60 -1.51
C LEU A 157 -8.94 7.67 -0.21
N PRO A 158 -9.48 8.27 0.84
CA PRO A 158 -8.83 8.25 2.15
C PRO A 158 -8.83 6.83 2.69
N LEU A 159 -7.66 6.35 3.09
CA LEU A 159 -7.50 5.02 3.68
C LEU A 159 -7.41 5.14 5.20
N PRO A 160 -7.89 4.12 5.94
CA PRO A 160 -7.91 4.17 7.39
C PRO A 160 -6.52 4.08 8.00
N ASP A 161 -6.40 4.54 9.24
CA ASP A 161 -5.19 4.39 10.04
C ASP A 161 -4.80 2.93 10.26
N GLY A 162 -3.53 2.70 10.63
CA GLY A 162 -2.99 1.37 10.92
C GLY A 162 -2.55 0.58 9.70
N LEU A 163 -2.49 1.18 8.51
CA LEU A 163 -1.89 0.62 7.31
C LEU A 163 -0.41 1.05 7.23
N SER A 164 0.50 0.14 7.53
CA SER A 164 1.94 0.38 7.42
C SER A 164 2.49 -0.16 6.09
N THR A 165 3.24 0.65 5.37
CA THR A 165 3.94 0.24 4.14
C THR A 165 5.01 -0.84 4.40
N GLU A 166 5.50 -0.91 5.63
CA GLU A 166 6.48 -1.90 6.11
C GLU A 166 5.83 -3.18 6.67
N GLY A 167 4.54 -3.38 6.41
CA GLY A 167 3.79 -4.51 6.94
C GLY A 167 4.03 -5.83 6.21
N GLY A 168 3.45 -6.90 6.76
CA GLY A 168 3.47 -8.24 6.17
C GLY A 168 2.15 -8.61 5.48
N VAL A 169 1.94 -9.92 5.26
CA VAL A 169 0.75 -10.47 4.56
C VAL A 169 -0.58 -9.99 5.14
N LEU A 170 -0.69 -9.87 6.47
CA LEU A 170 -1.92 -9.39 7.11
C LEU A 170 -2.20 -7.93 6.73
N THR A 171 -1.17 -7.09 6.73
CA THR A 171 -1.29 -5.67 6.35
C THR A 171 -1.69 -5.52 4.88
N ALA A 172 -1.10 -6.33 3.99
CA ALA A 172 -1.47 -6.36 2.57
C ALA A 172 -2.95 -6.69 2.36
N VAL A 173 -3.48 -7.69 3.07
CA VAL A 173 -4.90 -8.06 2.96
C VAL A 173 -5.81 -7.00 3.58
N ARG A 174 -5.44 -6.42 4.72
CA ARG A 174 -6.17 -5.28 5.30
C ARG A 174 -6.20 -4.07 4.37
N PHE A 175 -5.09 -3.78 3.71
CA PHE A 175 -5.05 -2.74 2.69
C PHE A 175 -5.99 -3.05 1.52
N ALA A 176 -6.00 -4.28 1.00
CA ALA A 176 -6.91 -4.70 -0.07
C ALA A 176 -8.39 -4.47 0.31
N GLU A 177 -8.78 -4.89 1.52
CA GLU A 177 -10.13 -4.71 2.03
C GLU A 177 -10.51 -3.24 2.22
N ALA A 178 -9.60 -2.45 2.80
CA ALA A 178 -9.79 -1.02 3.02
C ALA A 178 -9.92 -0.25 1.69
N LEU A 179 -9.07 -0.56 0.71
CA LEU A 179 -9.12 0.04 -0.62
C LEU A 179 -10.45 -0.26 -1.33
N VAL A 180 -10.87 -1.52 -1.33
CA VAL A 180 -12.14 -1.93 -1.96
C VAL A 180 -13.33 -1.28 -1.26
N LYS A 181 -13.29 -1.14 0.06
CA LYS A 181 -14.32 -0.42 0.82
C LYS A 181 -14.37 1.05 0.40
N ALA A 182 -13.24 1.74 0.39
CA ALA A 182 -13.15 3.14 -0.01
C ALA A 182 -13.64 3.36 -1.45
N LEU A 183 -13.29 2.48 -2.40
CA LEU A 183 -13.78 2.51 -3.78
C LEU A 183 -15.31 2.38 -3.86
N LYS A 184 -15.92 1.52 -3.04
CA LYS A 184 -17.38 1.37 -2.99
C LYS A 184 -18.07 2.61 -2.44
N GLU A 185 -17.52 3.20 -1.38
CA GLU A 185 -18.08 4.40 -0.73
C GLU A 185 -17.96 5.63 -1.62
N SER A 186 -16.92 5.71 -2.45
CA SER A 186 -16.68 6.83 -3.37
C SER A 186 -17.38 6.69 -4.72
N ASN A 187 -17.94 5.52 -5.04
CA ASN A 187 -18.67 5.26 -6.28
C ASN A 187 -19.91 4.39 -5.97
N PRO A 188 -20.94 4.96 -5.31
CA PRO A 188 -22.15 4.26 -4.90
C PRO A 188 -23.00 3.76 -6.06
#